data_7171fdd408c77fcae500edfbf297ed61
#
_entry.id   7171fdd408c77fcae500edfbf297ed61
#
_cell.length_a   1.000
_cell.length_b   1.000
_cell.length_c   1.000
_cell.angle_alpha   90.00
_cell.angle_beta   90.00
_cell.angle_gamma   90.00
#
_symmetry.space_group_name_H-M   'P 1'
#
loop_
_entity.id
_entity.type
_entity.pdbx_description
1 polymer ?
#
loop_
_entity_poly.entity_id
_entity_poly.type
_entity_poly.pdbx_seq_one_letter_code
_entity_poly.pdbx_strand_id
1 'polypeptide(L)'
;MNTPLLVILMGSRADEAHAQKVAEAAHELGLESVLRVASAHKTPQHALQILGEYESGSRPVVYITIAGRSNALSGFVDGSVSAPVIACPPPTEAYGGADIFSSLRMPSGVAPAVVLEPANAALLAAKIFALSDANLRERIRLFKKQQAEKIIRDDGDLHG
;
A
#
# COMPACT_ATOMS: atom_id res chain seq x y z
N MET A 1 17.39 14.21 -7.09
CA MET A 1 16.70 13.47 -6.01
C MET A 1 16.34 12.09 -6.55
N ASN A 2 16.55 11.03 -5.79
CA ASN A 2 16.20 9.68 -6.25
C ASN A 2 14.67 9.53 -6.32
N THR A 3 14.16 8.97 -7.42
CA THR A 3 12.73 8.71 -7.60
C THR A 3 12.22 7.76 -6.49
N PRO A 4 11.15 8.09 -5.78
CA PRO A 4 10.60 7.23 -4.74
C PRO A 4 10.10 5.90 -5.32
N LEU A 5 10.10 4.84 -4.51
CA LEU A 5 9.69 3.50 -4.92
C LEU A 5 8.62 2.96 -3.97
N LEU A 6 7.52 2.50 -4.53
CA LEU A 6 6.51 1.73 -3.83
C LEU A 6 6.79 0.24 -3.95
N VAL A 7 7.10 -0.42 -2.85
CA VAL A 7 7.31 -1.87 -2.82
C VAL A 7 6.01 -2.55 -2.37
N ILE A 8 5.39 -3.30 -3.27
CA ILE A 8 4.15 -4.03 -3.01
C ILE A 8 4.53 -5.48 -2.75
N LEU A 9 4.44 -5.91 -1.49
CA LEU A 9 4.81 -7.24 -1.04
C LEU A 9 3.57 -8.06 -0.71
N MET A 10 3.31 -9.11 -1.47
CA MET A 10 2.20 -10.02 -1.23
C MET A 10 2.66 -11.32 -0.56
N GLY A 11 1.86 -11.84 0.35
CA GLY A 11 2.14 -13.08 1.08
C GLY A 11 2.01 -14.33 0.23
N SER A 12 1.30 -14.23 -0.89
CA SER A 12 1.07 -15.30 -1.85
C SER A 12 0.78 -14.71 -3.23
N ARG A 13 1.16 -15.42 -4.29
CA ARG A 13 0.79 -15.04 -5.65
C ARG A 13 -0.73 -15.07 -5.90
N ALA A 14 -1.49 -15.76 -5.06
CA ALA A 14 -2.95 -15.72 -5.10
C ALA A 14 -3.53 -14.32 -4.92
N ASP A 15 -2.77 -13.39 -4.31
CA ASP A 15 -3.17 -12.00 -4.07
C ASP A 15 -2.76 -11.05 -5.20
N GLU A 16 -2.21 -11.58 -6.32
CA GLU A 16 -1.65 -10.78 -7.42
C GLU A 16 -2.68 -9.80 -8.01
N ALA A 17 -3.93 -10.23 -8.21
CA ALA A 17 -4.98 -9.36 -8.73
C ALA A 17 -5.27 -8.15 -7.82
N HIS A 18 -5.15 -8.31 -6.50
CA HIS A 18 -5.31 -7.23 -5.55
C HIS A 18 -4.07 -6.30 -5.56
N ALA A 19 -2.87 -6.87 -5.69
CA ALA A 19 -1.63 -6.12 -5.81
C ALA A 19 -1.55 -5.29 -7.09
N GLN A 20 -2.05 -5.82 -8.21
CA GLN A 20 -2.13 -5.09 -9.47
C GLN A 20 -2.99 -3.83 -9.37
N LYS A 21 -4.12 -3.88 -8.66
CA LYS A 21 -4.96 -2.69 -8.43
C LYS A 21 -4.21 -1.59 -7.68
N VAL A 22 -3.36 -1.97 -6.72
CA VAL A 22 -2.49 -1.00 -6.02
C VAL A 22 -1.46 -0.41 -6.98
N ALA A 23 -0.82 -1.25 -7.81
CA ALA A 23 0.19 -0.82 -8.77
C ALA A 23 -0.38 0.12 -9.85
N GLU A 24 -1.57 -0.20 -10.38
CA GLU A 24 -2.30 0.63 -11.35
C GLU A 24 -2.62 2.01 -10.76
N ALA A 25 -3.19 2.04 -9.55
CA ALA A 25 -3.50 3.31 -8.88
C ALA A 25 -2.24 4.12 -8.55
N ALA A 26 -1.14 3.46 -8.19
CA ALA A 26 0.16 4.11 -7.98
C ALA A 26 0.69 4.73 -9.28
N HIS A 27 0.58 4.00 -10.39
CA HIS A 27 0.99 4.48 -11.71
C HIS A 27 0.18 5.71 -12.17
N GLU A 28 -1.14 5.74 -11.94
CA GLU A 28 -2.00 6.90 -12.23
C GLU A 28 -1.56 8.15 -11.44
N LEU A 29 -1.03 7.97 -10.24
CA LEU A 29 -0.44 9.04 -9.43
C LEU A 29 1.00 9.37 -9.82
N GLY A 30 1.58 8.64 -10.80
CA GLY A 30 2.95 8.81 -11.26
C GLY A 30 4.01 8.25 -10.32
N LEU A 31 3.66 7.22 -9.54
CA LEU A 31 4.61 6.48 -8.72
C LEU A 31 5.16 5.26 -9.46
N GLU A 32 6.44 5.02 -9.29
CA GLU A 32 7.06 3.75 -9.64
C GLU A 32 6.74 2.69 -8.56
N SER A 33 6.38 1.49 -8.97
CA SER A 33 6.10 0.40 -8.06
C SER A 33 6.74 -0.92 -8.52
N VAL A 34 6.97 -1.82 -7.58
CA VAL A 34 7.46 -3.18 -7.82
C VAL A 34 6.64 -4.17 -7.01
N LEU A 35 6.29 -5.30 -7.63
CA LEU A 35 5.58 -6.39 -6.99
C LEU A 35 6.57 -7.47 -6.55
N ARG A 36 6.47 -7.90 -5.29
CA ARG A 36 7.27 -8.98 -4.70
C ARG A 36 6.37 -9.97 -3.99
N VAL A 37 6.84 -11.19 -3.83
CA VAL A 37 6.13 -12.26 -3.12
C VAL A 37 7.02 -12.85 -2.04
N ALA A 38 6.56 -12.80 -0.79
CA ALA A 38 7.17 -13.52 0.32
C ALA A 38 6.17 -13.70 1.46
N SER A 39 6.21 -14.83 2.12
CA SER A 39 5.33 -15.15 3.24
C SER A 39 6.08 -15.00 4.57
N ALA A 40 5.53 -14.22 5.49
CA ALA A 40 6.07 -14.12 6.85
C ALA A 40 6.08 -15.47 7.57
N HIS A 41 5.10 -16.35 7.29
CA HIS A 41 5.01 -17.67 7.91
C HIS A 41 5.88 -18.73 7.23
N LYS A 42 5.97 -18.71 5.88
CA LYS A 42 6.56 -19.82 5.12
C LYS A 42 7.98 -19.52 4.62
N THR A 43 8.28 -18.26 4.35
CA THR A 43 9.56 -17.83 3.78
C THR A 43 10.11 -16.57 4.46
N PRO A 44 10.23 -16.55 5.82
CA PRO A 44 10.63 -15.33 6.54
C PRO A 44 12.04 -14.86 6.14
N GLN A 45 12.99 -15.74 5.89
CA GLN A 45 14.34 -15.37 5.46
C GLN A 45 14.33 -14.72 4.07
N HIS A 46 13.51 -15.22 3.15
CA HIS A 46 13.36 -14.62 1.82
C HIS A 46 12.71 -13.23 1.93
N ALA A 47 11.72 -13.06 2.82
CA ALA A 47 11.15 -11.74 3.09
C ALA A 47 12.21 -10.76 3.59
N LEU A 48 13.06 -11.16 4.55
CA LEU A 48 14.16 -10.31 5.04
C LEU A 48 15.18 -9.97 3.94
N GLN A 49 15.48 -10.90 3.03
CA GLN A 49 16.35 -10.62 1.88
C GLN A 49 15.76 -9.54 0.99
N ILE A 50 14.47 -9.66 0.64
CA ILE A 50 13.76 -8.64 -0.15
C ILE A 50 13.81 -7.27 0.54
N LEU A 51 13.52 -7.20 1.84
CA LEU A 51 13.56 -5.94 2.57
C LEU A 51 14.98 -5.34 2.56
N GLY A 52 16.00 -6.15 2.77
CA GLY A 52 17.41 -5.74 2.72
C GLY A 52 17.84 -5.15 1.37
N GLU A 53 17.30 -5.66 0.25
CA GLU A 53 17.55 -5.12 -1.10
C GLU A 53 17.12 -3.64 -1.22
N TYR A 54 15.99 -3.26 -0.59
CA TYR A 54 15.43 -1.91 -0.67
C TYR A 54 15.94 -0.98 0.45
N GLU A 55 16.10 -1.49 1.67
CA GLU A 55 16.58 -0.70 2.81
C GLU A 55 18.07 -0.30 2.69
N SER A 56 18.88 -1.08 1.94
CA SER A 56 20.28 -0.73 1.68
C SER A 56 20.47 0.40 0.67
N GLY A 57 19.40 0.78 -0.04
CA GLY A 57 19.42 1.82 -1.05
C GLY A 57 19.23 3.22 -0.48
N SER A 58 19.43 4.25 -1.33
CA SER A 58 19.19 5.65 -1.00
C SER A 58 17.85 6.19 -1.50
N ARG A 59 17.01 5.34 -2.12
CA ARG A 59 15.69 5.73 -2.60
C ARG A 59 14.72 5.81 -1.42
N PRO A 60 13.85 6.84 -1.36
CA PRO A 60 12.70 6.80 -0.46
C PRO A 60 11.80 5.61 -0.81
N VAL A 61 11.46 4.79 0.19
CA VAL A 61 10.63 3.60 0.03
C VAL A 61 9.39 3.71 0.92
N VAL A 62 8.26 3.21 0.42
CA VAL A 62 7.08 2.87 1.20
C VAL A 62 6.70 1.44 0.83
N TYR A 63 6.35 0.63 1.83
CA TYR A 63 5.88 -0.73 1.62
C TYR A 63 4.36 -0.77 1.68
N ILE A 64 3.73 -1.49 0.73
CA ILE A 64 2.34 -1.94 0.86
C ILE A 64 2.37 -3.46 0.97
N THR A 65 1.86 -3.99 2.07
CA THR A 65 1.77 -5.43 2.30
C THR A 65 0.37 -5.93 2.01
N ILE A 66 0.28 -7.06 1.29
CA ILE A 66 -0.98 -7.69 0.90
C ILE A 66 -0.97 -9.12 1.44
N ALA A 67 -1.73 -9.35 2.50
CA ALA A 67 -1.92 -10.65 3.09
C ALA A 67 -3.29 -10.71 3.78
N GLY A 68 -4.02 -11.79 3.54
CA GLY A 68 -5.28 -12.11 4.19
C GLY A 68 -5.14 -13.22 5.22
N ARG A 69 -6.24 -13.69 5.76
CA ARG A 69 -6.34 -14.71 6.81
C ARG A 69 -5.66 -14.26 8.10
N SER A 70 -4.47 -14.79 8.40
CA SER A 70 -3.61 -14.31 9.49
C SER A 70 -2.55 -13.40 8.88
N ASN A 71 -2.78 -12.07 8.91
CA ASN A 71 -1.85 -11.09 8.37
C ASN A 71 -0.68 -10.85 9.34
N ALA A 72 0.28 -11.78 9.37
CA ALA A 72 1.54 -11.55 10.05
C ALA A 72 2.49 -10.66 9.22
N LEU A 73 2.26 -10.53 7.90
CA LEU A 73 3.19 -9.90 6.98
C LEU A 73 3.40 -8.41 7.28
N SER A 74 2.32 -7.67 7.55
CA SER A 74 2.43 -6.23 7.80
C SER A 74 3.24 -5.91 9.05
N GLY A 75 2.99 -6.59 10.16
CA GLY A 75 3.76 -6.43 11.38
C GLY A 75 5.20 -6.91 11.26
N PHE A 76 5.42 -8.00 10.53
CA PHE A 76 6.76 -8.51 10.23
C PHE A 76 7.59 -7.51 9.42
N VAL A 77 7.01 -6.95 8.36
CA VAL A 77 7.69 -5.93 7.54
C VAL A 77 7.97 -4.68 8.36
N ASP A 78 6.95 -4.13 9.03
CA ASP A 78 7.08 -2.90 9.80
C ASP A 78 8.14 -3.01 10.92
N GLY A 79 8.18 -4.14 11.61
CA GLY A 79 9.21 -4.42 12.62
C GLY A 79 10.61 -4.65 12.07
N SER A 80 10.76 -4.80 10.74
CA SER A 80 12.03 -5.12 10.08
C SER A 80 12.62 -3.95 9.29
N VAL A 81 11.85 -2.86 9.07
CA VAL A 81 12.25 -1.70 8.25
C VAL A 81 12.07 -0.38 9.01
N SER A 82 12.72 0.67 8.52
CA SER A 82 12.49 2.05 8.99
C SER A 82 11.51 2.82 8.10
N ALA A 83 11.23 2.32 6.92
CA ALA A 83 10.30 2.93 5.97
C ALA A 83 8.83 2.72 6.40
N PRO A 84 7.91 3.62 6.03
CA PRO A 84 6.48 3.45 6.31
C PRO A 84 5.90 2.19 5.67
N VAL A 85 5.03 1.51 6.42
CA VAL A 85 4.33 0.29 5.98
C VAL A 85 2.82 0.50 6.00
N ILE A 86 2.15 0.07 4.93
CA ILE A 86 0.70 0.12 4.78
C ILE A 86 0.21 -1.31 4.55
N ALA A 87 -0.61 -1.83 5.44
CA ALA A 87 -1.32 -3.08 5.25
C ALA A 87 -2.56 -2.84 4.38
N CYS A 88 -2.66 -3.55 3.26
CA CYS A 88 -3.81 -3.52 2.37
C CYS A 88 -4.33 -4.95 2.17
N PRO A 89 -4.94 -5.56 3.22
CA PRO A 89 -5.41 -6.94 3.14
C PRO A 89 -6.53 -7.06 2.10
N PRO A 90 -6.53 -8.14 1.29
CA PRO A 90 -7.62 -8.39 0.35
C PRO A 90 -8.91 -8.69 1.11
N PRO A 91 -10.08 -8.33 0.54
CA PRO A 91 -11.35 -8.69 1.14
C PRO A 91 -11.49 -10.21 1.18
N THR A 92 -12.10 -10.74 2.24
CA THR A 92 -12.38 -12.16 2.39
C THR A 92 -13.78 -12.36 2.95
N GLU A 93 -14.49 -13.34 2.40
CA GLU A 93 -15.78 -13.79 2.93
C GLU A 93 -15.59 -14.89 3.98
N ALA A 94 -14.40 -15.49 4.03
CA ALA A 94 -14.07 -16.49 5.04
C ALA A 94 -14.16 -15.88 6.44
N TYR A 95 -14.72 -16.60 7.37
CA TYR A 95 -14.92 -16.19 8.78
C TYR A 95 -15.70 -14.86 8.93
N GLY A 96 -16.57 -14.52 7.96
CA GLY A 96 -17.34 -13.28 8.01
C GLY A 96 -16.48 -12.00 8.00
N GLY A 97 -15.28 -12.07 7.44
CA GLY A 97 -14.36 -10.94 7.39
C GLY A 97 -13.59 -10.66 8.70
N ALA A 98 -13.72 -11.52 9.72
CA ALA A 98 -13.08 -11.32 11.02
C ALA A 98 -11.54 -11.37 10.97
N ASP A 99 -10.95 -11.92 9.92
CA ASP A 99 -9.50 -11.94 9.70
C ASP A 99 -8.87 -10.55 9.61
N ILE A 100 -9.66 -9.50 9.36
CA ILE A 100 -9.20 -8.11 9.41
C ILE A 100 -8.58 -7.75 10.78
N PHE A 101 -9.06 -8.33 11.87
CA PHE A 101 -8.53 -8.06 13.21
C PHE A 101 -7.05 -8.42 13.33
N SER A 102 -6.54 -9.36 12.54
CA SER A 102 -5.09 -9.65 12.50
C SER A 102 -4.23 -8.51 11.96
N SER A 103 -4.83 -7.56 11.24
CA SER A 103 -4.15 -6.38 10.71
C SER A 103 -4.28 -5.16 11.64
N LEU A 104 -5.22 -5.15 12.58
CA LEU A 104 -5.59 -3.96 13.36
C LEU A 104 -4.86 -3.85 14.70
N ARG A 105 -4.30 -4.93 15.23
CA ARG A 105 -3.66 -4.93 16.55
C ARG A 105 -2.20 -5.33 16.44
N MET A 106 -1.32 -4.37 16.76
CA MET A 106 0.12 -4.56 16.76
C MET A 106 0.69 -4.31 18.16
N PRO A 107 1.81 -4.96 18.50
CA PRO A 107 2.52 -4.65 19.74
C PRO A 107 3.13 -3.24 19.69
N SER A 108 3.52 -2.73 20.85
CA SER A 108 4.26 -1.46 20.95
C SER A 108 5.54 -1.52 20.10
N GLY A 109 5.79 -0.45 19.34
CA GLY A 109 6.94 -0.34 18.44
C GLY A 109 6.71 -0.87 17.01
N VAL A 110 5.50 -1.35 16.71
CA VAL A 110 5.10 -1.81 15.36
C VAL A 110 3.82 -1.07 14.96
N ALA A 111 3.86 -0.30 13.89
CA ALA A 111 2.80 0.66 13.56
C ALA A 111 2.47 0.75 12.06
N PRO A 112 2.16 -0.35 11.35
CA PRO A 112 1.68 -0.27 9.98
C PRO A 112 0.31 0.41 9.94
N ALA A 113 0.09 1.30 8.97
CA ALA A 113 -1.24 1.82 8.69
C ALA A 113 -2.09 0.71 8.04
N VAL A 114 -3.43 0.73 8.26
CA VAL A 114 -4.34 -0.20 7.59
C VAL A 114 -5.25 0.56 6.64
N VAL A 115 -5.20 0.20 5.35
CA VAL A 115 -6.03 0.80 4.29
C VAL A 115 -6.57 -0.32 3.41
N LEU A 116 -7.87 -0.53 3.41
CA LEU A 116 -8.48 -1.71 2.78
C LEU A 116 -8.61 -1.57 1.25
N GLU A 117 -8.86 -0.36 0.78
CA GLU A 117 -9.04 -0.10 -0.64
C GLU A 117 -7.70 0.10 -1.35
N PRO A 118 -7.37 -0.70 -2.39
CA PRO A 118 -6.10 -0.62 -3.11
C PRO A 118 -5.72 0.77 -3.61
N ALA A 119 -6.67 1.50 -4.20
CA ALA A 119 -6.45 2.85 -4.68
C ALA A 119 -6.14 3.83 -3.55
N ASN A 120 -6.78 3.66 -2.40
CA ASN A 120 -6.53 4.50 -1.22
C ASN A 120 -5.19 4.15 -0.55
N ALA A 121 -4.75 2.89 -0.59
CA ALA A 121 -3.42 2.49 -0.12
C ALA A 121 -2.33 3.15 -0.97
N ALA A 122 -2.46 3.11 -2.31
CA ALA A 122 -1.57 3.82 -3.22
C ALA A 122 -1.60 5.35 -2.99
N LEU A 123 -2.78 5.93 -2.76
CA LEU A 123 -2.91 7.35 -2.46
C LEU A 123 -2.23 7.74 -1.13
N LEU A 124 -2.33 6.90 -0.09
CA LEU A 124 -1.63 7.15 1.17
C LEU A 124 -0.11 7.12 0.97
N ALA A 125 0.42 6.13 0.24
CA ALA A 125 1.84 6.08 -0.11
C ALA A 125 2.28 7.34 -0.89
N ALA A 126 1.49 7.75 -1.89
CA ALA A 126 1.74 8.99 -2.62
C ALA A 126 1.78 10.23 -1.70
N LYS A 127 0.87 10.33 -0.73
CA LYS A 127 0.84 11.44 0.24
C LYS A 127 2.06 11.44 1.16
N ILE A 128 2.57 10.27 1.54
CA ILE A 128 3.80 10.15 2.32
C ILE A 128 4.99 10.69 1.51
N PHE A 129 5.16 10.27 0.27
CA PHE A 129 6.22 10.79 -0.60
C PHE A 129 6.07 12.29 -0.90
N ALA A 130 4.83 12.77 -1.01
CA ALA A 130 4.53 14.19 -1.28
C ALA A 130 4.93 15.14 -0.13
N LEU A 131 5.30 14.62 1.05
CA LEU A 131 5.88 15.45 2.12
C LEU A 131 7.19 16.11 1.67
N SER A 132 7.96 15.44 0.81
CA SER A 132 9.23 15.92 0.25
C SER A 132 9.22 16.16 -1.27
N ASP A 133 8.12 15.86 -1.96
CA ASP A 133 7.98 16.03 -3.42
C ASP A 133 6.82 16.98 -3.76
N ALA A 134 7.15 18.21 -4.13
CA ALA A 134 6.17 19.25 -4.49
C ALA A 134 5.40 18.91 -5.78
N ASN A 135 6.04 18.23 -6.75
CA ASN A 135 5.37 17.83 -7.99
C ASN A 135 4.33 16.74 -7.73
N LEU A 136 4.66 15.78 -6.89
CA LEU A 136 3.72 14.75 -6.47
C LEU A 136 2.57 15.34 -5.66
N ARG A 137 2.85 16.32 -4.79
CA ARG A 137 1.82 17.04 -4.04
C ARG A 137 0.81 17.72 -4.97
N GLU A 138 1.29 18.37 -6.02
CA GLU A 138 0.41 19.00 -7.01
C GLU A 138 -0.41 17.97 -7.79
N ARG A 139 0.18 16.84 -8.20
CA ARG A 139 -0.57 15.74 -8.83
C ARG A 139 -1.70 15.22 -7.95
N ILE A 140 -1.45 15.04 -6.65
CA ILE A 140 -2.49 14.62 -5.70
C ILE A 140 -3.59 15.67 -5.59
N ARG A 141 -3.23 16.96 -5.58
CA ARG A 141 -4.22 18.06 -5.55
C ARG A 141 -5.13 18.02 -6.77
N LEU A 142 -4.55 17.85 -7.96
CA LEU A 142 -5.31 17.74 -9.22
C LEU A 142 -6.18 16.49 -9.25
N PHE A 143 -5.66 15.34 -8.82
CA PHE A 143 -6.44 14.10 -8.71
C PHE A 143 -7.67 14.30 -7.82
N LYS A 144 -7.51 14.88 -6.63
CA LYS A 144 -8.65 15.15 -5.73
C LYS A 144 -9.66 16.12 -6.32
N LYS A 145 -9.20 17.14 -7.05
CA LYS A 145 -10.07 18.07 -7.74
C LYS A 145 -10.92 17.35 -8.79
N GLN A 146 -10.32 16.48 -9.60
CA GLN A 146 -11.04 15.68 -10.61
C GLN A 146 -12.09 14.77 -9.98
N GLN A 147 -11.79 14.13 -8.83
CA GLN A 147 -12.78 13.32 -8.11
C GLN A 147 -13.97 14.16 -7.64
N ALA A 148 -13.73 15.34 -7.10
CA ALA A 148 -14.78 16.25 -6.66
C ALA A 148 -15.63 16.77 -7.84
N GLU A 149 -14.99 17.16 -8.94
CA GLU A 149 -15.68 17.63 -10.15
C GLU A 149 -16.56 16.56 -10.79
N LYS A 150 -16.14 15.28 -10.68
CA LYS A 150 -16.97 14.16 -11.13
C LYS A 150 -18.29 14.10 -10.35
N ILE A 151 -18.22 14.14 -9.02
CA ILE A 151 -19.39 14.09 -8.14
C ILE A 151 -20.34 15.27 -8.45
N ILE A 152 -19.77 16.48 -8.63
CA ILE A 152 -20.56 17.68 -8.97
C ILE A 152 -21.27 17.53 -10.31
N ARG A 153 -20.61 16.98 -11.32
CA ARG A 153 -21.27 16.70 -12.63
C ARG A 153 -22.37 15.66 -12.48
N ASP A 154 -22.10 14.55 -11.78
CA ASP A 154 -23.07 13.48 -11.57
C ASP A 154 -24.34 14.02 -10.87
N ASP A 155 -24.20 14.97 -9.93
CA ASP A 155 -25.32 15.67 -9.29
C ASP A 155 -26.08 16.57 -10.28
N GLY A 156 -25.38 17.32 -11.11
CA GLY A 156 -25.99 18.15 -12.15
C GLY A 156 -26.78 17.34 -13.16
N ASP A 157 -26.27 16.17 -13.58
CA ASP A 157 -26.91 15.27 -14.54
C ASP A 157 -28.23 14.67 -13.98
N LEU A 158 -28.37 14.57 -12.65
CA LEU A 158 -29.59 14.09 -12.00
C LEU A 158 -30.67 15.18 -11.83
N HIS A 159 -30.31 16.45 -11.89
CA HIS A 159 -31.20 17.59 -11.63
C HIS A 159 -31.44 18.46 -12.86
N GLY A 160 -30.82 18.12 -14.01
CA GLY A 160 -30.88 18.86 -15.28
C GLY A 160 -32.10 18.55 -16.17
#